data_f957302a86e7a78b79105619d7751b59
#
_entry.id   f957302a86e7a78b79105619d7751b59
#
_cell.length_a   1.000
_cell.length_b   1.000
_cell.length_c   1.000
_cell.angle_alpha   90.00
_cell.angle_beta   90.00
_cell.angle_gamma   90.00
#
_symmetry.space_group_name_H-M   'P 1'
#
loop_
_entity.id
_entity.type
_entity.pdbx_description
1 polymer ?
#
loop_
_entity_poly.entity_id
_entity_poly.type
_entity_poly.pdbx_seq_one_letter_code
_entity_poly.pdbx_strand_id
1 'polypeptide(L)'
;MKRFVTIKSLILVFALLLAIIPVSATERPFASNGNGVAAFIRDDAGNVVGANLTLSGHGTHLGLFSGTGKIQFLPDANDPNISHPAGEITYVAANGDRLPTVIEDGRMDLGTGIATGYMVFQSGTGRFEGVSGRAAIVVEQNFITGAYTFTLVGNINY
;
A
#
# COMPACT_ATOMS: atom_id res chain seq x y z
N MET A 1 -26.87 -61.83 -2.60
CA MET A 1 -25.93 -61.08 -1.73
C MET A 1 -26.21 -59.59 -1.83
N LYS A 2 -26.87 -58.99 -0.86
CA LYS A 2 -27.14 -57.54 -0.81
C LYS A 2 -25.97 -56.87 -0.10
N ARG A 3 -25.20 -55.98 -0.85
CA ARG A 3 -24.11 -55.22 -0.27
C ARG A 3 -24.69 -54.04 0.51
N PHE A 4 -24.59 -54.07 1.83
CA PHE A 4 -24.82 -52.93 2.69
C PHE A 4 -23.67 -51.95 2.51
N VAL A 5 -23.88 -50.88 1.73
CA VAL A 5 -22.98 -49.72 1.74
C VAL A 5 -23.24 -49.01 3.05
N THR A 6 -22.25 -49.02 3.92
CA THR A 6 -22.36 -48.50 5.28
C THR A 6 -22.50 -46.97 5.24
N ILE A 7 -23.56 -46.46 5.84
CA ILE A 7 -23.93 -45.04 6.00
C ILE A 7 -22.76 -44.17 6.53
N LYS A 8 -21.80 -44.80 7.20
CA LYS A 8 -20.57 -44.10 7.70
C LYS A 8 -19.69 -43.50 6.62
N SER A 9 -19.62 -44.06 5.40
CA SER A 9 -18.80 -43.52 4.29
C SER A 9 -19.46 -42.30 3.64
N LEU A 10 -20.79 -42.16 3.68
CA LEU A 10 -21.53 -41.06 3.10
C LEU A 10 -21.40 -39.80 3.95
N ILE A 11 -21.35 -39.94 5.28
CA ILE A 11 -21.22 -38.82 6.23
C ILE A 11 -19.82 -38.18 6.11
N LEU A 12 -18.78 -38.99 5.89
CA LEU A 12 -17.39 -38.49 5.76
C LEU A 12 -17.17 -37.64 4.48
N VAL A 13 -17.83 -38.03 3.38
CA VAL A 13 -17.74 -37.27 2.12
C VAL A 13 -18.52 -35.97 2.22
N PHE A 14 -19.66 -35.95 2.95
CA PHE A 14 -20.42 -34.70 3.13
C PHE A 14 -19.73 -33.70 4.08
N ALA A 15 -19.02 -34.19 5.10
CA ALA A 15 -18.21 -33.34 5.99
C ALA A 15 -16.99 -32.71 5.28
N LEU A 16 -16.41 -33.38 4.27
CA LEU A 16 -15.27 -32.88 3.51
C LEU A 16 -15.68 -31.82 2.47
N LEU A 17 -16.92 -31.86 1.98
CA LEU A 17 -17.47 -30.87 1.04
C LEU A 17 -17.90 -29.56 1.71
N LEU A 18 -18.11 -29.54 3.01
CA LEU A 18 -18.46 -28.35 3.79
C LEU A 18 -17.23 -27.48 4.17
N ALA A 19 -16.01 -27.97 3.93
CA ALA A 19 -14.77 -27.30 4.34
C ALA A 19 -14.22 -26.27 3.31
N ILE A 20 -14.88 -26.10 2.16
CA ILE A 20 -14.47 -25.10 1.15
C ILE A 20 -15.54 -24.01 1.07
N ILE A 21 -15.77 -23.32 2.18
CA ILE A 21 -16.40 -22.00 2.11
C ILE A 21 -15.28 -21.04 1.74
N PRO A 22 -15.29 -20.41 0.56
CA PRO A 22 -14.34 -19.35 0.27
C PRO A 22 -14.58 -18.26 1.31
N VAL A 23 -13.58 -18.00 2.16
CA VAL A 23 -13.59 -16.82 3.02
C VAL A 23 -13.58 -15.64 2.06
N SER A 24 -14.74 -15.04 1.87
CA SER A 24 -14.84 -13.82 1.07
C SER A 24 -14.02 -12.75 1.78
N ALA A 25 -13.03 -12.20 1.10
CA ALA A 25 -12.26 -11.08 1.61
C ALA A 25 -13.22 -9.95 1.98
N THR A 26 -13.14 -9.47 3.21
CA THR A 26 -14.02 -8.40 3.70
C THR A 26 -13.38 -7.05 3.40
N GLU A 27 -14.00 -6.30 2.50
CA GLU A 27 -13.60 -4.94 2.19
C GLU A 27 -13.93 -4.01 3.36
N ARG A 28 -12.97 -3.19 3.77
CA ARG A 28 -13.10 -2.23 4.87
C ARG A 28 -12.55 -0.86 4.46
N PRO A 29 -13.18 0.24 4.90
CA PRO A 29 -12.67 1.58 4.65
C PRO A 29 -11.27 1.76 5.24
N PHE A 30 -10.37 2.37 4.45
CA PHE A 30 -9.03 2.73 4.86
C PHE A 30 -8.84 4.24 4.74
N ALA A 31 -8.37 4.87 5.81
CA ALA A 31 -7.99 6.26 5.83
C ALA A 31 -6.72 6.44 6.66
N SER A 32 -5.81 7.28 6.20
CA SER A 32 -4.56 7.57 6.89
C SER A 32 -4.07 8.96 6.54
N ASN A 33 -3.38 9.59 7.47
CA ASN A 33 -2.66 10.84 7.23
C ASN A 33 -1.34 10.84 8.01
N GLY A 34 -0.41 11.68 7.56
CA GLY A 34 0.86 11.79 8.22
C GLY A 34 1.78 12.81 7.55
N ASN A 35 2.99 12.79 7.99
CA ASN A 35 4.07 13.61 7.44
C ASN A 35 5.36 12.80 7.31
N GLY A 36 6.33 13.36 6.60
CA GLY A 36 7.61 12.71 6.41
C GLY A 36 8.66 13.63 5.85
N VAL A 37 9.81 13.02 5.55
CA VAL A 37 10.94 13.67 4.91
C VAL A 37 11.41 12.81 3.74
N ALA A 38 11.61 13.45 2.60
CA ALA A 38 12.21 12.88 1.40
C ALA A 38 13.69 13.29 1.32
N ALA A 39 14.58 12.32 1.44
CA ALA A 39 16.00 12.49 1.14
C ALA A 39 16.18 12.28 -0.36
N PHE A 40 16.31 13.37 -1.12
CA PHE A 40 16.38 13.31 -2.57
C PHE A 40 17.67 12.65 -3.07
N ILE A 41 17.53 11.80 -4.07
CA ILE A 41 18.61 11.15 -4.81
C ILE A 41 18.80 11.95 -6.09
N ARG A 42 20.06 12.32 -6.39
CA ARG A 42 20.42 13.07 -7.58
C ARG A 42 21.32 12.24 -8.48
N ASP A 43 21.20 12.48 -9.79
CA ASP A 43 22.13 11.96 -10.79
C ASP A 43 23.43 12.80 -10.85
N ASP A 44 24.36 12.40 -11.70
CA ASP A 44 25.65 13.09 -11.89
C ASP A 44 25.49 14.52 -12.46
N ALA A 45 24.36 14.82 -13.09
CA ALA A 45 24.01 16.16 -13.59
C ALA A 45 23.33 17.04 -12.53
N GLY A 46 23.05 16.48 -11.33
CA GLY A 46 22.39 17.17 -10.22
C GLY A 46 20.86 17.13 -10.27
N ASN A 47 20.25 16.45 -11.24
CA ASN A 47 18.80 16.30 -11.31
C ASN A 47 18.28 15.36 -10.22
N VAL A 48 17.14 15.67 -9.65
CA VAL A 48 16.46 14.76 -8.70
C VAL A 48 15.83 13.62 -9.47
N VAL A 49 16.32 12.40 -9.24
CA VAL A 49 15.86 11.17 -9.92
C VAL A 49 15.07 10.24 -9.00
N GLY A 50 15.02 10.53 -7.71
CA GLY A 50 14.29 9.73 -6.73
C GLY A 50 14.41 10.27 -5.32
N ALA A 51 13.89 9.52 -4.35
CA ALA A 51 14.03 9.84 -2.94
C ALA A 51 13.95 8.58 -2.07
N ASN A 52 14.68 8.62 -0.94
CA ASN A 52 14.41 7.76 0.20
C ASN A 52 13.45 8.48 1.14
N LEU A 53 12.37 7.82 1.52
CA LEU A 53 11.31 8.38 2.34
C LEU A 53 11.38 7.86 3.75
N THR A 54 11.16 8.74 4.72
CA THR A 54 10.79 8.39 6.09
C THR A 54 9.48 9.09 6.42
N LEU A 55 8.58 8.40 7.09
CA LEU A 55 7.25 8.93 7.38
C LEU A 55 6.70 8.41 8.71
N SER A 56 5.74 9.13 9.23
CA SER A 56 4.94 8.73 10.39
C SER A 56 3.54 9.33 10.30
N GLY A 57 2.60 8.72 11.00
CA GLY A 57 1.23 9.18 10.96
C GLY A 57 0.28 8.32 11.79
N HIS A 58 -0.99 8.50 11.51
CA HIS A 58 -2.08 7.74 12.09
C HIS A 58 -3.06 7.30 11.00
N GLY A 59 -3.59 6.09 11.11
CA GLY A 59 -4.58 5.57 10.16
C GLY A 59 -5.49 4.51 10.74
N THR A 60 -6.63 4.29 10.08
CA THR A 60 -7.47 3.13 10.34
C THR A 60 -6.64 1.87 10.07
N HIS A 61 -6.85 0.82 10.83
CA HIS A 61 -6.11 -0.44 10.76
C HIS A 61 -4.61 -0.37 11.07
N LEU A 62 -3.92 0.76 10.88
CA LEU A 62 -2.52 0.96 11.24
C LEU A 62 -2.36 1.45 12.69
N GLY A 63 -3.28 2.27 13.19
CA GLY A 63 -3.07 3.05 14.41
C GLY A 63 -1.97 4.09 14.18
N LEU A 64 -1.15 4.34 15.18
CA LEU A 64 0.11 5.06 14.99
C LEU A 64 1.07 4.19 14.18
N PHE A 65 1.75 4.79 13.22
CA PHE A 65 2.70 4.07 12.38
C PHE A 65 3.92 4.92 12.06
N SER A 66 5.00 4.24 11.70
CA SER A 66 6.13 4.79 10.97
C SER A 66 6.25 4.08 9.62
N GLY A 67 7.09 4.58 8.74
CA GLY A 67 7.32 3.91 7.46
C GLY A 67 8.59 4.39 6.78
N THR A 68 9.03 3.62 5.82
CA THR A 68 10.13 3.94 4.92
C THR A 68 9.76 3.55 3.51
N GLY A 69 10.34 4.25 2.53
CA GLY A 69 10.12 3.96 1.13
C GLY A 69 11.27 4.39 0.27
N LYS A 70 11.29 3.88 -0.95
CA LYS A 70 12.18 4.33 -2.01
C LYS A 70 11.35 4.55 -3.25
N ILE A 71 11.45 5.75 -3.80
CA ILE A 71 10.73 6.15 -5.01
C ILE A 71 11.70 6.65 -6.07
N GLN A 72 11.30 6.50 -7.33
CA GLN A 72 11.92 7.10 -8.50
C GLN A 72 10.98 8.13 -9.08
N PHE A 73 11.53 9.19 -9.65
CA PHE A 73 10.78 10.22 -10.37
C PHE A 73 11.01 10.02 -11.87
N LEU A 74 10.00 9.50 -12.56
CA LEU A 74 10.04 9.31 -14.00
C LEU A 74 9.53 10.58 -14.68
N PRO A 75 10.29 11.22 -15.59
CA PRO A 75 9.85 12.43 -16.26
C PRO A 75 8.66 12.13 -17.18
N ASP A 76 7.75 13.09 -17.30
CA ASP A 76 6.70 13.04 -18.32
C ASP A 76 7.31 13.38 -19.69
N ALA A 77 6.86 12.69 -20.76
CA ALA A 77 7.41 12.86 -22.09
C ALA A 77 7.01 14.19 -22.76
N ASN A 78 5.92 14.81 -22.29
CA ASN A 78 5.29 15.96 -22.93
C ASN A 78 5.33 17.23 -22.07
N ASP A 79 5.51 17.09 -20.75
CA ASP A 79 5.49 18.20 -19.81
C ASP A 79 6.65 18.10 -18.81
N PRO A 80 7.69 18.95 -18.93
CA PRO A 80 8.84 18.92 -18.02
C PRO A 80 8.51 19.30 -16.58
N ASN A 81 7.31 19.86 -16.31
CA ASN A 81 6.86 20.18 -14.95
C ASN A 81 6.16 19.00 -14.28
N ILE A 82 5.94 17.91 -15.00
CA ILE A 82 5.28 16.71 -14.47
C ILE A 82 6.29 15.59 -14.30
N SER A 83 6.16 14.88 -13.20
CA SER A 83 6.88 13.64 -12.93
C SER A 83 5.92 12.55 -12.51
N HIS A 84 6.30 11.31 -12.76
CA HIS A 84 5.55 10.12 -12.37
C HIS A 84 6.31 9.36 -11.28
N PRO A 85 6.01 9.64 -9.98
CA PRO A 85 6.62 8.89 -8.90
C PRO A 85 6.18 7.42 -8.94
N ALA A 86 7.16 6.52 -8.86
CA ALA A 86 6.96 5.08 -8.79
C ALA A 86 7.89 4.48 -7.72
N GLY A 87 7.45 3.43 -7.04
CA GLY A 87 8.26 2.77 -6.04
C GLY A 87 7.43 2.12 -4.93
N GLU A 88 8.09 1.84 -3.82
CA GLU A 88 7.52 1.07 -2.72
C GLU A 88 7.63 1.84 -1.40
N ILE A 89 6.61 1.71 -0.57
CA ILE A 89 6.57 2.24 0.79
C ILE A 89 6.09 1.13 1.72
N THR A 90 6.80 0.91 2.82
CA THR A 90 6.37 -0.03 3.87
C THR A 90 5.96 0.75 5.11
N TYR A 91 4.72 0.61 5.51
CA TYR A 91 4.20 1.09 6.78
C TYR A 91 4.44 0.06 7.88
N VAL A 92 4.83 0.51 9.06
CA VAL A 92 5.05 -0.32 10.25
C VAL A 92 4.14 0.19 11.36
N ALA A 93 3.13 -0.59 11.70
CA ALA A 93 2.20 -0.28 12.79
C ALA A 93 2.89 -0.36 14.16
N ALA A 94 2.30 0.24 15.20
CA ALA A 94 2.88 0.30 16.53
C ALA A 94 3.21 -1.07 17.16
N ASN A 95 2.52 -2.13 16.75
CA ASN A 95 2.78 -3.52 17.17
C ASN A 95 3.87 -4.24 16.33
N GLY A 96 4.47 -3.57 15.35
CA GLY A 96 5.50 -4.10 14.47
C GLY A 96 4.99 -4.79 13.20
N ASP A 97 3.68 -4.95 13.00
CA ASP A 97 3.11 -5.48 11.77
C ASP A 97 3.42 -4.54 10.60
N ARG A 98 3.72 -5.12 9.44
CA ARG A 98 4.15 -4.40 8.25
C ARG A 98 3.09 -4.47 7.16
N LEU A 99 2.83 -3.33 6.53
CA LEU A 99 1.98 -3.19 5.35
C LEU A 99 2.81 -2.60 4.19
N PRO A 100 3.36 -3.46 3.31
CA PRO A 100 4.02 -3.00 2.09
C PRO A 100 3.00 -2.44 1.10
N THR A 101 3.41 -1.44 0.34
CA THR A 101 2.58 -0.82 -0.71
C THR A 101 3.42 -0.47 -1.92
N VAL A 102 2.78 -0.41 -3.08
CA VAL A 102 3.37 0.04 -4.35
C VAL A 102 2.61 1.26 -4.84
N ILE A 103 3.32 2.23 -5.41
CA ILE A 103 2.71 3.41 -6.03
C ILE A 103 2.26 3.03 -7.45
N GLU A 104 0.98 3.30 -7.76
CA GLU A 104 0.41 3.21 -9.10
C GLU A 104 -0.14 4.57 -9.54
N ASP A 105 -0.04 4.85 -10.85
CA ASP A 105 -0.56 6.08 -11.48
C ASP A 105 -0.09 7.36 -10.79
N GLY A 106 1.16 7.35 -10.28
CA GLY A 106 1.76 8.50 -9.63
C GLY A 106 1.91 9.67 -10.60
N ARG A 107 1.44 10.85 -10.18
CA ARG A 107 1.62 12.12 -10.91
C ARG A 107 1.95 13.21 -9.91
N MET A 108 3.05 13.91 -10.16
CA MET A 108 3.54 15.02 -9.34
C MET A 108 3.73 16.26 -10.21
N ASP A 109 3.17 17.36 -9.80
CA ASP A 109 3.42 18.68 -10.35
C ASP A 109 4.63 19.29 -9.62
N LEU A 110 5.73 19.49 -10.35
CA LEU A 110 7.00 19.98 -9.80
C LEU A 110 6.95 21.47 -9.45
N GLY A 111 6.01 22.22 -10.01
CA GLY A 111 5.82 23.64 -9.71
C GLY A 111 5.09 23.86 -8.40
N THR A 112 4.10 23.02 -8.08
CA THR A 112 3.29 23.13 -6.86
C THR A 112 3.73 22.19 -5.75
N GLY A 113 4.44 21.11 -6.07
CA GLY A 113 4.80 20.06 -5.13
C GLY A 113 3.64 19.12 -4.77
N ILE A 114 2.53 19.20 -5.50
CA ILE A 114 1.37 18.32 -5.27
C ILE A 114 1.55 17.03 -6.06
N ALA A 115 1.46 15.89 -5.37
CA ALA A 115 1.43 14.59 -6.00
C ALA A 115 0.12 13.86 -5.68
N THR A 116 -0.36 13.09 -6.67
CA THR A 116 -1.53 12.22 -6.57
C THR A 116 -1.21 10.86 -7.15
N GLY A 117 -2.03 9.85 -6.84
CA GLY A 117 -1.89 8.48 -7.34
C GLY A 117 -2.62 7.50 -6.45
N TYR A 118 -2.20 6.26 -6.50
CA TYR A 118 -2.73 5.20 -5.65
C TYR A 118 -1.60 4.47 -4.93
N MET A 119 -1.87 4.10 -3.68
CA MET A 119 -1.09 3.14 -2.92
C MET A 119 -1.80 1.79 -2.99
N VAL A 120 -1.20 0.81 -3.65
CA VAL A 120 -1.75 -0.56 -3.75
C VAL A 120 -1.15 -1.40 -2.65
N PHE A 121 -2.00 -1.94 -1.78
CA PHE A 121 -1.60 -2.75 -0.65
C PHE A 121 -1.12 -4.13 -1.10
N GLN A 122 0.01 -4.55 -0.54
CA GLN A 122 0.59 -5.87 -0.74
C GLN A 122 0.45 -6.69 0.53
N SER A 123 0.43 -8.01 0.41
CA SER A 123 0.46 -8.89 1.58
C SER A 123 1.65 -8.56 2.48
N GLY A 124 1.36 -8.27 3.73
CA GLY A 124 2.32 -7.87 4.74
C GLY A 124 2.56 -8.95 5.80
N THR A 125 2.74 -8.52 7.04
CA THR A 125 2.95 -9.41 8.18
C THR A 125 1.88 -9.23 9.25
N GLY A 126 1.69 -10.25 10.09
CA GLY A 126 0.72 -10.23 11.19
C GLY A 126 -0.71 -10.00 10.68
N ARG A 127 -1.38 -8.95 11.17
CA ARG A 127 -2.76 -8.62 10.74
C ARG A 127 -2.87 -8.17 9.27
N PHE A 128 -1.75 -7.92 8.61
CA PHE A 128 -1.72 -7.54 7.18
C PHE A 128 -1.31 -8.70 6.28
N GLU A 129 -1.22 -9.92 6.79
CA GLU A 129 -1.00 -11.10 5.97
C GLU A 129 -2.21 -11.37 5.07
N GLY A 130 -1.97 -11.52 3.77
CA GLY A 130 -3.02 -11.76 2.78
C GLY A 130 -3.84 -10.53 2.38
N VAL A 131 -3.57 -9.34 2.95
CA VAL A 131 -4.33 -8.14 2.57
C VAL A 131 -4.10 -7.74 1.12
N SER A 132 -5.10 -7.07 0.56
CA SER A 132 -5.10 -6.43 -0.74
C SER A 132 -5.93 -5.15 -0.71
N GLY A 133 -6.04 -4.46 -1.83
CA GLY A 133 -6.81 -3.23 -1.95
C GLY A 133 -5.95 -2.03 -2.32
N ARG A 134 -6.55 -0.85 -2.35
CA ARG A 134 -5.84 0.37 -2.69
C ARG A 134 -6.45 1.60 -2.03
N ALA A 135 -5.62 2.64 -1.89
CA ALA A 135 -6.05 3.95 -1.42
C ALA A 135 -5.53 5.04 -2.37
N ALA A 136 -6.37 6.02 -2.69
CA ALA A 136 -5.92 7.24 -3.34
C ALA A 136 -5.03 8.02 -2.38
N ILE A 137 -3.94 8.58 -2.90
CA ILE A 137 -2.99 9.40 -2.14
C ILE A 137 -2.94 10.82 -2.68
N VAL A 138 -2.89 11.78 -1.77
CA VAL A 138 -2.51 13.16 -2.04
C VAL A 138 -1.31 13.49 -1.16
N VAL A 139 -0.26 14.05 -1.77
CA VAL A 139 0.97 14.50 -1.09
C VAL A 139 1.18 15.96 -1.39
N GLU A 140 1.58 16.73 -0.38
CA GLU A 140 2.11 18.09 -0.51
C GLU A 140 3.58 18.07 -0.13
N GLN A 141 4.47 18.25 -1.12
CA GLN A 141 5.92 18.16 -0.99
C GLN A 141 6.56 19.54 -0.99
N ASN A 142 7.42 19.80 -0.02
CA ASN A 142 8.32 20.94 -0.03
C ASN A 142 9.69 20.51 -0.58
N PHE A 143 10.04 20.94 -1.79
CA PHE A 143 11.30 20.54 -2.45
C PHE A 143 12.55 21.19 -1.85
N ILE A 144 12.40 22.26 -1.05
CA ILE A 144 13.53 22.94 -0.39
C ILE A 144 13.97 22.17 0.84
N THR A 145 13.01 21.78 1.67
CA THR A 145 13.26 21.11 2.96
C THR A 145 13.20 19.59 2.89
N GLY A 146 12.60 19.03 1.83
CA GLY A 146 12.27 17.63 1.71
C GLY A 146 11.05 17.21 2.56
N ALA A 147 10.49 18.10 3.37
CA ALA A 147 9.30 17.78 4.18
C ALA A 147 8.07 17.59 3.30
N TYR A 148 7.20 16.66 3.69
CA TYR A 148 5.92 16.46 3.02
C TYR A 148 4.83 16.05 4.01
N THR A 149 3.58 16.31 3.61
CA THR A 149 2.38 15.75 4.25
C THR A 149 1.65 14.86 3.26
N PHE A 150 0.86 13.93 3.76
CA PHE A 150 0.07 13.04 2.91
C PHE A 150 -1.25 12.66 3.55
N THR A 151 -2.21 12.35 2.69
CA THR A 151 -3.50 11.77 3.04
C THR A 151 -3.80 10.60 2.11
N LEU A 152 -4.33 9.51 2.68
CA LEU A 152 -4.75 8.30 1.99
C LEU A 152 -6.22 8.03 2.29
N VAL A 153 -7.00 7.71 1.26
CA VAL A 153 -8.41 7.29 1.41
C VAL A 153 -8.71 6.19 0.41
N GLY A 154 -9.26 5.08 0.88
CA GLY A 154 -9.58 3.93 0.03
C GLY A 154 -10.15 2.76 0.79
N ASN A 155 -9.85 1.56 0.34
CA ASN A 155 -10.34 0.32 0.95
C ASN A 155 -9.22 -0.71 1.06
N ILE A 156 -9.28 -1.52 2.14
CA ILE A 156 -8.41 -2.65 2.40
C ILE A 156 -9.26 -3.92 2.54
N ASN A 157 -8.80 -5.01 1.96
CA ASN A 157 -9.42 -6.34 2.01
C ASN A 157 -8.55 -7.27 2.86
N TYR A 158 -9.22 -8.04 3.75
CA TYR A 158 -8.60 -9.03 4.62
C TYR A 158 -9.00 -10.44 4.23
#